data_be5b2fa3b1ade3284e63d371aef7004c
#
_entry.id   be5b2fa3b1ade3284e63d371aef7004c
#
_cell.length_a   1.000
_cell.length_b   1.000
_cell.length_c   1.000
_cell.angle_alpha   90.00
_cell.angle_beta   90.00
_cell.angle_gamma   90.00
#
_symmetry.space_group_name_H-M   'P 1'
#
loop_
_entity.id
_entity.type
_entity.pdbx_description
1 polymer ?
#
loop_
_entity_poly.entity_id
_entity_poly.type
_entity_poly.pdbx_seq_one_letter_code
_entity_poly.pdbx_strand_id
1 'polypeptide(L)'
;SIQEVRNHIGIVFQNPDNQFVGSTVKFDVAFGLENHAIPHDDMQKIVDRSLSEVDMLDKADYEPHSLSGGQKQRVAIAGVLALNPSVIILDEATTMLDPNAKASLLKLVHEVKENNDVTIISITHDLDEVIEADNVIVMNNGTVFKQGSPQEIFKYTDELTAIAVSYTHLRATR
;
A
#
# COMPACT_ATOMS: atom_id res chain seq x y z
N SER A 1 14.79 -18.02 6.13
CA SER A 1 14.06 -17.93 7.43
C SER A 1 12.87 -16.98 7.30
N ILE A 2 11.93 -16.98 8.26
CA ILE A 2 10.80 -16.03 8.29
C ILE A 2 11.32 -14.57 8.32
N GLN A 3 12.45 -14.36 9.01
CA GLN A 3 13.07 -13.03 9.08
C GLN A 3 13.58 -12.54 7.71
N GLU A 4 14.17 -13.40 6.92
CA GLU A 4 14.60 -13.08 5.55
C GLU A 4 13.41 -12.67 4.67
N VAL A 5 12.30 -13.40 4.75
CA VAL A 5 11.08 -13.05 4.01
C VAL A 5 10.56 -11.67 4.42
N ARG A 6 10.53 -11.35 5.71
CA ARG A 6 10.09 -10.05 6.22
C ARG A 6 10.94 -8.88 5.74
N ASN A 7 12.23 -9.10 5.52
CA ASN A 7 13.12 -8.04 5.01
C ASN A 7 12.87 -7.68 3.54
N HIS A 8 12.14 -8.54 2.81
CA HIS A 8 11.81 -8.33 1.40
C HIS A 8 10.37 -7.89 1.15
N ILE A 9 9.53 -7.83 2.19
CA ILE A 9 8.11 -7.51 2.06
C ILE A 9 7.80 -6.28 2.92
N GLY A 10 7.29 -5.24 2.29
CA GLY A 10 6.70 -4.09 2.97
C GLY A 10 5.17 -4.17 2.97
N ILE A 11 4.54 -3.65 4.02
CA ILE A 11 3.08 -3.63 4.13
C ILE A 11 2.61 -2.22 4.48
N VAL A 12 1.62 -1.72 3.73
CA VAL A 12 0.92 -0.47 3.99
C VAL A 12 -0.53 -0.82 4.34
N PHE A 13 -0.97 -0.42 5.52
CA PHE A 13 -2.30 -0.75 6.05
C PHE A 13 -3.35 0.33 5.70
N GLN A 14 -4.62 -0.05 5.83
CA GLN A 14 -5.78 0.82 5.62
C GLN A 14 -5.74 2.12 6.43
N ASN A 15 -5.36 2.03 7.71
CA ASN A 15 -5.23 3.20 8.59
C ASN A 15 -3.76 3.51 8.87
N PRO A 16 -3.18 4.53 8.20
CA PRO A 16 -1.78 4.90 8.39
C PRO A 16 -1.49 5.48 9.77
N ASP A 17 -2.47 6.03 10.48
CA ASP A 17 -2.26 6.60 11.83
C ASP A 17 -1.73 5.56 12.83
N ASN A 18 -2.06 4.29 12.63
CA ASN A 18 -1.59 3.19 13.47
C ASN A 18 -0.14 2.78 13.16
N GLN A 19 0.44 3.29 12.08
CA GLN A 19 1.80 2.95 11.64
C GLN A 19 2.83 3.99 12.07
N PHE A 20 2.41 5.24 12.35
CA PHE A 20 3.33 6.31 12.72
C PHE A 20 3.81 6.19 14.17
N VAL A 21 5.13 6.21 14.33
CA VAL A 21 5.82 6.21 15.62
C VAL A 21 6.76 7.40 15.77
N GLY A 22 7.16 8.02 14.68
CA GLY A 22 8.05 9.17 14.63
C GLY A 22 7.34 10.49 15.01
N SER A 23 8.07 11.39 15.65
CA SER A 23 7.59 12.75 15.95
C SER A 23 7.46 13.63 14.71
N THR A 24 8.22 13.34 13.67
CA THR A 24 8.13 13.98 12.35
C THR A 24 8.14 12.93 11.26
N VAL A 25 7.70 13.32 10.07
CA VAL A 25 7.67 12.46 8.87
C VAL A 25 9.04 11.82 8.59
N LYS A 26 10.13 12.61 8.62
CA LYS A 26 11.47 12.08 8.39
C LYS A 26 11.92 11.09 9.47
N PHE A 27 11.56 11.31 10.74
CA PHE A 27 11.90 10.38 11.81
C PHE A 27 11.09 9.08 11.71
N ASP A 28 9.86 9.17 11.23
CA ASP A 28 9.04 7.98 11.01
C ASP A 28 9.63 7.07 9.92
N VAL A 29 10.03 7.65 8.78
CA VAL A 29 10.72 6.90 7.71
C VAL A 29 12.06 6.35 8.19
N ALA A 30 12.84 7.14 8.96
CA ALA A 30 14.13 6.72 9.51
C ALA A 30 14.01 5.58 10.51
N PHE A 31 12.92 5.50 11.29
CA PHE A 31 12.70 4.46 12.30
C PHE A 31 12.79 3.04 11.72
N GLY A 32 12.23 2.83 10.52
CA GLY A 32 12.37 1.55 9.82
C GLY A 32 13.83 1.19 9.51
N LEU A 33 14.63 2.17 9.12
CA LEU A 33 16.06 2.00 8.79
C LEU A 33 16.91 1.71 10.03
N GLU A 34 16.62 2.34 11.16
CA GLU A 34 17.29 2.08 12.43
C GLU A 34 17.15 0.62 12.85
N ASN A 35 15.96 0.05 12.71
CA ASN A 35 15.69 -1.36 13.00
C ASN A 35 16.45 -2.34 12.09
N HIS A 36 16.93 -1.88 10.93
CA HIS A 36 17.75 -2.64 9.98
C HIS A 36 19.25 -2.34 10.09
N ALA A 37 19.67 -1.62 11.14
CA ALA A 37 21.05 -1.26 11.41
C ALA A 37 21.75 -0.53 10.24
N ILE A 38 21.03 0.30 9.50
CA ILE A 38 21.58 1.16 8.45
C ILE A 38 22.44 2.25 9.10
N PRO A 39 23.67 2.53 8.59
CA PRO A 39 24.51 3.61 9.11
C PRO A 39 23.81 4.98 9.04
N HIS A 40 23.98 5.78 10.09
CA HIS A 40 23.31 7.09 10.23
C HIS A 40 23.58 8.04 9.03
N ASP A 41 24.81 8.05 8.52
CA ASP A 41 25.21 8.90 7.39
C ASP A 41 24.49 8.54 6.08
N ASP A 42 24.04 7.30 5.95
CA ASP A 42 23.30 6.81 4.78
C ASP A 42 21.80 6.99 4.97
N MET A 43 21.29 6.99 6.22
CA MET A 43 19.86 7.11 6.52
C MET A 43 19.26 8.41 5.95
N GLN A 44 19.92 9.55 6.14
CA GLN A 44 19.40 10.84 5.66
C GLN A 44 19.16 10.82 4.14
N LYS A 45 20.10 10.29 3.38
CA LYS A 45 20.00 10.19 1.91
C LYS A 45 18.86 9.26 1.49
N ILE A 46 18.67 8.14 2.22
CA ILE A 46 17.60 7.18 1.96
C ILE A 46 16.25 7.82 2.26
N VAL A 47 16.12 8.50 3.41
CA VAL A 47 14.89 9.20 3.82
C VAL A 47 14.50 10.26 2.80
N ASP A 48 15.45 11.14 2.44
CA ASP A 48 15.20 12.22 1.47
C ASP A 48 14.77 11.67 0.11
N ARG A 49 15.44 10.62 -0.38
CA ARG A 49 15.08 9.93 -1.63
C ARG A 49 13.68 9.36 -1.54
N SER A 50 13.37 8.58 -0.50
CA SER A 50 12.08 7.90 -0.36
C SER A 50 10.91 8.90 -0.21
N LEU A 51 11.12 10.00 0.51
CA LEU A 51 10.14 11.09 0.60
C LEU A 51 9.97 11.84 -0.73
N SER A 52 11.04 12.01 -1.49
CA SER A 52 10.99 12.63 -2.82
C SER A 52 10.19 11.77 -3.80
N GLU A 53 10.36 10.44 -3.76
CA GLU A 53 9.65 9.50 -4.64
C GLU A 53 8.13 9.52 -4.44
N VAL A 54 7.66 9.97 -3.27
CA VAL A 54 6.23 10.05 -2.95
C VAL A 54 5.70 11.50 -2.88
N ASP A 55 6.46 12.49 -3.33
CA ASP A 55 6.14 13.93 -3.29
C ASP A 55 5.87 14.44 -1.85
N MET A 56 6.67 14.00 -0.88
CA MET A 56 6.50 14.37 0.54
C MET A 56 7.76 14.98 1.18
N LEU A 57 8.82 15.26 0.39
CA LEU A 57 10.07 15.78 0.93
C LEU A 57 9.88 17.17 1.58
N ASP A 58 9.01 18.04 1.03
CA ASP A 58 8.66 19.33 1.60
C ASP A 58 7.94 19.26 2.94
N LYS A 59 7.44 18.08 3.30
CA LYS A 59 6.75 17.77 4.57
C LYS A 59 7.61 16.98 5.57
N ALA A 60 8.91 16.80 5.29
CA ALA A 60 9.80 15.96 6.10
C ALA A 60 9.83 16.36 7.59
N ASP A 61 9.72 17.65 7.90
CA ASP A 61 9.74 18.18 9.27
C ASP A 61 8.33 18.32 9.91
N TYR A 62 7.26 17.94 9.19
CA TYR A 62 5.90 18.02 9.71
C TYR A 62 5.61 16.86 10.66
N GLU A 63 4.72 17.11 11.62
CA GLU A 63 4.15 16.05 12.46
C GLU A 63 3.18 15.19 11.61
N PRO A 64 3.26 13.85 11.66
CA PRO A 64 2.38 12.98 10.88
C PRO A 64 0.88 13.27 11.07
N HIS A 65 0.47 13.66 12.28
CA HIS A 65 -0.94 13.98 12.57
C HIS A 65 -1.48 15.21 11.85
N SER A 66 -0.59 16.12 11.40
CA SER A 66 -0.98 17.31 10.64
C SER A 66 -1.27 17.05 9.16
N LEU A 67 -0.96 15.85 8.68
CA LEU A 67 -1.10 15.46 7.28
C LEU A 67 -2.54 15.02 6.95
N SER A 68 -2.96 15.22 5.69
CA SER A 68 -4.19 14.60 5.17
C SER A 68 -4.05 13.08 5.06
N GLY A 69 -5.17 12.36 4.96
CA GLY A 69 -5.16 10.90 4.81
C GLY A 69 -4.32 10.41 3.62
N GLY A 70 -4.43 11.06 2.46
CA GLY A 70 -3.63 10.74 1.28
C GLY A 70 -2.13 11.01 1.48
N GLN A 71 -1.77 12.11 2.15
CA GLN A 71 -0.39 12.40 2.51
C GLN A 71 0.17 11.38 3.50
N LYS A 72 -0.61 10.96 4.48
CA LYS A 72 -0.23 9.90 5.43
C LYS A 72 0.05 8.58 4.71
N GLN A 73 -0.78 8.18 3.75
CA GLN A 73 -0.54 6.98 2.95
C GLN A 73 0.74 7.09 2.11
N ARG A 74 1.02 8.27 1.52
CA ARG A 74 2.27 8.52 0.80
C ARG A 74 3.49 8.35 1.72
N VAL A 75 3.45 8.89 2.93
CA VAL A 75 4.53 8.72 3.93
C VAL A 75 4.68 7.25 4.34
N ALA A 76 3.59 6.50 4.53
CA ALA A 76 3.65 5.07 4.83
C ALA A 76 4.33 4.29 3.68
N ILE A 77 4.04 4.63 2.42
CA ILE A 77 4.73 4.06 1.25
C ILE A 77 6.22 4.43 1.25
N ALA A 78 6.58 5.68 1.56
CA ALA A 78 7.98 6.10 1.67
C ALA A 78 8.75 5.29 2.72
N GLY A 79 8.15 5.05 3.89
CA GLY A 79 8.74 4.22 4.94
C GLY A 79 9.01 2.78 4.49
N VAL A 80 8.12 2.23 3.68
CA VAL A 80 8.30 0.90 3.08
C VAL A 80 9.38 0.93 2.00
N LEU A 81 9.37 1.91 1.09
CA LEU A 81 10.35 2.06 0.01
C LEU A 81 11.78 2.27 0.53
N ALA A 82 11.93 2.95 1.66
CA ALA A 82 13.22 3.18 2.29
C ALA A 82 13.99 1.87 2.58
N LEU A 83 13.27 0.79 2.85
CA LEU A 83 13.82 -0.54 3.11
C LEU A 83 14.14 -1.34 1.84
N ASN A 84 13.88 -0.77 0.65
CA ASN A 84 14.12 -1.39 -0.65
C ASN A 84 13.52 -2.81 -0.75
N PRO A 85 12.21 -3.00 -0.52
CA PRO A 85 11.58 -4.31 -0.56
C PRO A 85 11.44 -4.83 -2.00
N SER A 86 11.34 -6.15 -2.15
CA SER A 86 11.00 -6.77 -3.44
C SER A 86 9.48 -6.84 -3.67
N VAL A 87 8.70 -6.76 -2.59
CA VAL A 87 7.23 -6.83 -2.63
C VAL A 87 6.64 -5.77 -1.69
N ILE A 88 5.64 -5.04 -2.16
CA ILE A 88 4.83 -4.13 -1.34
C ILE A 88 3.39 -4.63 -1.34
N ILE A 89 2.83 -4.82 -0.16
CA ILE A 89 1.43 -5.18 0.04
C ILE A 89 0.67 -3.91 0.46
N LEU A 90 -0.36 -3.56 -0.29
CA LEU A 90 -1.30 -2.49 0.02
C LEU A 90 -2.58 -3.13 0.55
N ASP A 91 -2.78 -3.08 1.87
CA ASP A 91 -3.94 -3.70 2.52
C ASP A 91 -5.07 -2.67 2.69
N GLU A 92 -5.97 -2.62 1.71
CA GLU A 92 -7.07 -1.63 1.63
C GLU A 92 -6.59 -0.17 1.78
N ALA A 93 -5.40 0.16 1.28
CA ALA A 93 -4.71 1.43 1.52
C ALA A 93 -5.46 2.67 0.99
N THR A 94 -6.42 2.51 0.09
CA THR A 94 -7.21 3.62 -0.50
C THR A 94 -8.59 3.78 0.10
N THR A 95 -9.07 2.83 0.92
CA THR A 95 -10.48 2.74 1.37
C THR A 95 -10.93 3.96 2.18
N MET A 96 -10.02 4.62 2.91
CA MET A 96 -10.32 5.78 3.76
C MET A 96 -10.09 7.13 3.04
N LEU A 97 -9.74 7.11 1.76
CA LEU A 97 -9.41 8.31 0.99
C LEU A 97 -10.62 8.84 0.22
N ASP A 98 -10.67 10.16 0.05
CA ASP A 98 -11.56 10.78 -0.92
C ASP A 98 -11.16 10.41 -2.36
N PRO A 99 -12.07 10.55 -3.36
CA PRO A 99 -11.79 10.11 -4.73
C PRO A 99 -10.54 10.73 -5.37
N ASN A 100 -10.24 11.99 -5.07
CA ASN A 100 -9.06 12.68 -5.65
C ASN A 100 -7.77 12.16 -5.02
N ALA A 101 -7.75 12.00 -3.70
CA ALA A 101 -6.61 11.43 -2.97
C ALA A 101 -6.36 9.98 -3.39
N LYS A 102 -7.44 9.18 -3.57
CA LYS A 102 -7.36 7.82 -4.10
C LYS A 102 -6.72 7.77 -5.49
N ALA A 103 -7.25 8.54 -6.45
CA ALA A 103 -6.71 8.58 -7.81
C ALA A 103 -5.22 9.00 -7.82
N SER A 104 -4.87 10.00 -7.01
CA SER A 104 -3.50 10.47 -6.83
C SER A 104 -2.58 9.39 -6.23
N LEU A 105 -3.07 8.60 -5.27
CA LEU A 105 -2.30 7.51 -4.67
C LEU A 105 -2.10 6.35 -5.64
N LEU A 106 -3.12 5.95 -6.40
CA LEU A 106 -3.02 4.89 -7.41
C LEU A 106 -2.01 5.25 -8.51
N LYS A 107 -2.01 6.52 -8.95
CA LYS A 107 -0.99 7.02 -9.89
C LYS A 107 0.41 6.89 -9.30
N LEU A 108 0.61 7.31 -8.05
CA LEU A 108 1.89 7.16 -7.36
C LEU A 108 2.33 5.68 -7.27
N VAL A 109 1.42 4.78 -6.91
CA VAL A 109 1.71 3.34 -6.83
C VAL A 109 2.18 2.80 -8.18
N HIS A 110 1.57 3.24 -9.27
CA HIS A 110 1.99 2.88 -10.62
C HIS A 110 3.41 3.41 -10.93
N GLU A 111 3.68 4.69 -10.63
CA GLU A 111 5.02 5.29 -10.79
C GLU A 111 6.08 4.58 -9.97
N VAL A 112 5.76 4.21 -8.72
CA VAL A 112 6.66 3.43 -7.84
C VAL A 112 6.98 2.07 -8.45
N LYS A 113 5.97 1.37 -8.99
CA LYS A 113 6.15 0.09 -9.67
C LYS A 113 7.08 0.22 -10.89
N GLU A 114 6.88 1.25 -11.72
CA GLU A 114 7.68 1.47 -12.93
C GLU A 114 9.13 1.89 -12.64
N ASN A 115 9.34 2.67 -11.58
CA ASN A 115 10.64 3.22 -11.22
C ASN A 115 11.50 2.30 -10.33
N ASN A 116 10.87 1.32 -9.69
CA ASN A 116 11.52 0.38 -8.78
C ASN A 116 11.25 -1.05 -9.24
N ASP A 117 12.21 -1.94 -9.10
CA ASP A 117 12.03 -3.38 -9.38
C ASP A 117 11.25 -4.04 -8.23
N VAL A 118 9.96 -3.67 -8.09
CA VAL A 118 9.10 -4.08 -7.00
C VAL A 118 7.78 -4.66 -7.51
N THR A 119 7.32 -5.72 -6.87
CA THR A 119 5.98 -6.28 -7.09
C THR A 119 4.98 -5.64 -6.12
N ILE A 120 3.88 -5.12 -6.65
CA ILE A 120 2.78 -4.58 -5.84
C ILE A 120 1.67 -5.62 -5.72
N ILE A 121 1.23 -5.90 -4.50
CA ILE A 121 0.05 -6.72 -4.21
C ILE A 121 -0.99 -5.81 -3.54
N SER A 122 -2.07 -5.48 -4.24
CA SER A 122 -3.19 -4.71 -3.67
C SER A 122 -4.28 -5.64 -3.19
N ILE A 123 -4.62 -5.57 -1.90
CA ILE A 123 -5.80 -6.22 -1.32
C ILE A 123 -6.89 -5.17 -1.31
N THR A 124 -7.92 -5.37 -2.13
CA THR A 124 -8.97 -4.37 -2.34
C THR A 124 -10.30 -5.02 -2.70
N HIS A 125 -11.39 -4.32 -2.45
CA HIS A 125 -12.72 -4.61 -2.98
C HIS A 125 -13.16 -3.57 -4.02
N ASP A 126 -12.25 -2.69 -4.41
CA ASP A 126 -12.52 -1.59 -5.33
C ASP A 126 -12.20 -2.00 -6.77
N LEU A 127 -13.21 -1.91 -7.64
CA LEU A 127 -13.09 -2.33 -9.05
C LEU A 127 -12.15 -1.43 -9.86
N ASP A 128 -11.99 -0.15 -9.49
CA ASP A 128 -11.07 0.75 -10.19
C ASP A 128 -9.63 0.30 -10.02
N GLU A 129 -9.27 -0.20 -8.84
CA GLU A 129 -7.94 -0.79 -8.61
C GLU A 129 -7.75 -2.11 -9.36
N VAL A 130 -8.81 -2.93 -9.43
CA VAL A 130 -8.77 -4.23 -10.14
C VAL A 130 -8.54 -4.05 -11.63
N ILE A 131 -9.12 -3.02 -12.26
CA ILE A 131 -8.98 -2.74 -13.69
C ILE A 131 -7.52 -2.45 -14.08
N GLU A 132 -6.78 -1.78 -13.20
CA GLU A 132 -5.38 -1.37 -13.42
C GLU A 132 -4.37 -2.49 -13.11
N ALA A 133 -4.81 -3.63 -12.60
CA ALA A 133 -3.92 -4.73 -12.23
C ALA A 133 -3.46 -5.56 -13.46
N ASP A 134 -2.25 -6.12 -13.39
CA ASP A 134 -1.77 -7.08 -14.42
C ASP A 134 -2.44 -8.44 -14.26
N ASN A 135 -2.70 -8.85 -13.00
CA ASN A 135 -3.31 -10.13 -12.66
C ASN A 135 -4.19 -9.97 -11.41
N VAL A 136 -5.32 -10.63 -11.42
CA VAL A 136 -6.33 -10.59 -10.36
C VAL A 136 -6.50 -11.97 -9.75
N ILE A 137 -6.52 -12.04 -8.43
CA ILE A 137 -6.84 -13.25 -7.67
C ILE A 137 -8.11 -12.95 -6.88
N VAL A 138 -9.21 -13.62 -7.23
CA VAL A 138 -10.47 -13.52 -6.51
C VAL A 138 -10.51 -14.57 -5.41
N MET A 139 -10.65 -14.11 -4.16
CA MET A 139 -10.76 -14.96 -2.98
C MET A 139 -12.23 -15.12 -2.56
N ASN A 140 -12.62 -16.35 -2.21
CA ASN A 140 -13.92 -16.63 -1.62
C ASN A 140 -13.79 -17.69 -0.51
N ASN A 141 -14.28 -17.39 0.69
CA ASN A 141 -14.23 -18.30 1.85
C ASN A 141 -12.84 -18.89 2.10
N GLY A 142 -11.78 -18.08 2.00
CA GLY A 142 -10.40 -18.49 2.27
C GLY A 142 -9.75 -19.32 1.15
N THR A 143 -10.40 -19.48 -0.01
CA THR A 143 -9.87 -20.20 -1.17
C THR A 143 -9.81 -19.31 -2.40
N VAL A 144 -8.90 -19.61 -3.33
CA VAL A 144 -8.87 -18.96 -4.63
C VAL A 144 -10.06 -19.43 -5.46
N PHE A 145 -10.94 -18.50 -5.81
CA PHE A 145 -12.12 -18.78 -6.64
C PHE A 145 -11.78 -18.68 -8.15
N LYS A 146 -11.12 -17.60 -8.54
CA LYS A 146 -10.68 -17.35 -9.93
C LYS A 146 -9.35 -16.59 -9.90
N GLN A 147 -8.58 -16.76 -10.99
CA GLN A 147 -7.35 -16.00 -11.22
C GLN A 147 -7.20 -15.74 -12.70
N GLY A 148 -6.72 -14.55 -13.09
CA GLY A 148 -6.47 -14.17 -14.47
C GLY A 148 -6.34 -12.67 -14.65
N SER A 149 -6.26 -12.20 -15.89
CA SER A 149 -6.30 -10.78 -16.21
C SER A 149 -7.64 -10.15 -15.80
N PRO A 150 -7.71 -8.81 -15.57
CA PRO A 150 -8.97 -8.13 -15.32
C PRO A 150 -10.06 -8.47 -16.35
N GLN A 151 -9.71 -8.48 -17.65
CA GLN A 151 -10.64 -8.79 -18.74
C GLN A 151 -11.19 -10.22 -18.66
N GLU A 152 -10.39 -11.17 -18.17
CA GLU A 152 -10.85 -12.55 -17.96
C GLU A 152 -11.78 -12.65 -16.76
N ILE A 153 -11.42 -11.97 -15.66
CA ILE A 153 -12.22 -11.97 -14.42
C ILE A 153 -13.57 -11.31 -14.65
N PHE A 154 -13.65 -10.19 -15.36
CA PHE A 154 -14.92 -9.50 -15.64
C PHE A 154 -15.90 -10.28 -16.53
N LYS A 155 -15.45 -11.35 -17.22
CA LYS A 155 -16.37 -12.27 -17.91
C LYS A 155 -17.26 -13.07 -16.96
N TYR A 156 -16.88 -13.17 -15.69
CA TYR A 156 -17.61 -13.90 -14.64
C TYR A 156 -18.45 -12.98 -13.74
N THR A 157 -18.94 -11.86 -14.29
CA THR A 157 -19.66 -10.81 -13.53
C THR A 157 -20.84 -11.36 -12.71
N ASP A 158 -21.62 -12.29 -13.28
CA ASP A 158 -22.79 -12.89 -12.60
C ASP A 158 -22.37 -13.74 -11.39
N GLU A 159 -21.28 -14.52 -11.51
CA GLU A 159 -20.73 -15.34 -10.44
C GLU A 159 -20.12 -14.45 -9.35
N LEU A 160 -19.41 -13.38 -9.73
CA LEU A 160 -18.82 -12.41 -8.80
C LEU A 160 -19.91 -11.65 -8.04
N THR A 161 -20.98 -11.27 -8.69
CA THR A 161 -22.15 -10.61 -8.06
C THR A 161 -22.81 -11.52 -7.05
N ALA A 162 -22.98 -12.81 -7.37
CA ALA A 162 -23.56 -13.79 -6.44
C ALA A 162 -22.71 -13.95 -5.17
N ILE A 163 -21.38 -13.94 -5.28
CA ILE A 163 -20.44 -13.99 -4.16
C ILE A 163 -20.53 -12.70 -3.32
N ALA A 164 -20.55 -11.53 -3.96
CA ALA A 164 -20.66 -10.23 -3.26
C ALA A 164 -21.96 -10.09 -2.50
N VAL A 165 -23.10 -10.52 -3.06
CA VAL A 165 -24.41 -10.53 -2.38
C VAL A 165 -24.43 -11.47 -1.18
N SER A 166 -23.80 -12.64 -1.29
CA SER A 166 -23.66 -13.58 -0.17
C SER A 166 -22.87 -12.95 0.99
N TYR A 167 -21.84 -12.15 0.70
CA TYR A 167 -21.02 -11.49 1.71
C TYR A 167 -21.76 -10.33 2.40
N THR A 168 -22.58 -9.57 1.69
CA THR A 168 -23.40 -8.49 2.24
C THR A 168 -24.52 -9.04 3.14
N HIS A 169 -25.08 -10.19 2.82
CA HIS A 169 -26.14 -10.84 3.63
C HIS A 169 -25.61 -11.35 4.98
N LEU A 170 -24.37 -11.82 5.05
CA LEU A 170 -23.71 -12.25 6.28
C LEU A 170 -23.35 -11.06 7.21
N ARG A 171 -23.16 -9.86 6.68
CA ARG A 171 -22.95 -8.63 7.48
C ARG A 171 -24.22 -8.04 8.05
N ALA A 172 -25.37 -8.23 7.41
CA ALA A 172 -26.66 -7.69 7.85
C ALA A 172 -27.32 -8.52 8.98
N THR A 173 -26.78 -9.70 9.30
CA THR A 173 -27.31 -10.59 10.35
C THR A 173 -26.48 -10.61 11.65
N ARG A 174 -25.67 -9.57 11.90
CA ARG A 174 -24.97 -9.40 13.19
C ARG A 174 -25.33 -8.09 13.85
#